data_d2531b856b8c503c92659072919b4572
#
_entry.id   d2531b856b8c503c92659072919b4572
#
_cell.length_a   1.000
_cell.length_b   1.000
_cell.length_c   1.000
_cell.angle_alpha   90.00
_cell.angle_beta   90.00
_cell.angle_gamma   90.00
#
_symmetry.space_group_name_H-M   'P 1'
#
loop_
_entity.id
_entity.type
_entity.pdbx_description
1 polymer ?
#
loop_
_entity_poly.entity_id
_entity_poly.type
_entity_poly.pdbx_seq_one_letter_code
_entity_poly.pdbx_strand_id
1 'polypeptide(L)'
;MDLLKDKFGRKFPYIRLSITDVCNFKCGYCLPDGFKIDKSDHRTFLSLEEIKRLAKGLSELGVSKIRLTGGEPTIRKDFYAIVKAIKENAGISKTVITTNGYKLNKFAEQLVESGLDGINISIDSLDKNKFHKITGHDRLNEILDGIEKLQKLNFKNIKINAVLLKGINSSDKDFDRWSNYIKSNQVDFRYIELMQTGDNLDYFKKYHISSKVFTDFLIKNNWIIQTLGKDAGPSKNYINPEFKGKFGIIAPYSKDFCKSCNRLRITSRGDLRLCLFGNTGINIRHLIQRDDQTEELKDLILKQLNFKKESHYLELGETGLTNNLSVTGG
;
A
#
# COMPACT_ATOMS: atom_id res chain seq x y z
N MET A 1 15.83 -4.14 -19.37
CA MET A 1 16.30 -2.74 -19.37
C MET A 1 15.57 -1.98 -18.29
N ASP A 2 16.32 -1.26 -17.41
CA ASP A 2 15.69 -0.42 -16.39
C ASP A 2 15.32 0.95 -17.00
N LEU A 3 14.21 1.02 -17.67
CA LEU A 3 13.78 2.24 -18.39
C LEU A 3 13.26 3.32 -17.43
N LEU A 4 12.56 2.92 -16.36
CA LEU A 4 11.99 3.86 -15.39
C LEU A 4 13.04 4.28 -14.36
N LYS A 5 13.82 5.32 -14.68
CA LYS A 5 14.84 5.93 -13.80
C LYS A 5 14.67 7.46 -13.80
N ASP A 6 14.63 8.07 -12.62
CA ASP A 6 14.56 9.53 -12.51
C ASP A 6 15.95 10.19 -12.52
N LYS A 7 15.96 11.53 -12.56
CA LYS A 7 17.20 12.33 -12.56
C LYS A 7 18.06 12.17 -11.28
N PHE A 8 17.51 11.58 -10.21
CA PHE A 8 18.21 11.28 -8.96
C PHE A 8 18.76 9.84 -8.92
N GLY A 9 18.62 9.09 -10.01
CA GLY A 9 19.10 7.72 -10.12
C GLY A 9 18.19 6.66 -9.48
N ARG A 10 16.99 7.02 -8.99
CA ARG A 10 16.04 6.07 -8.41
C ARG A 10 15.34 5.30 -9.53
N LYS A 11 15.17 3.98 -9.34
CA LYS A 11 14.48 3.08 -10.28
C LYS A 11 13.06 2.80 -9.79
N PHE A 12 12.11 2.66 -10.71
CA PHE A 12 10.68 2.48 -10.38
C PHE A 12 10.08 1.18 -10.95
N PRO A 13 10.61 0.01 -10.57
CA PRO A 13 10.05 -1.27 -11.01
C PRO A 13 8.71 -1.62 -10.37
N TYR A 14 8.16 -0.74 -9.53
CA TYR A 14 7.00 -1.00 -8.70
C TYR A 14 5.91 0.07 -8.87
N ILE A 15 4.74 -0.38 -9.34
CA ILE A 15 3.54 0.47 -9.47
C ILE A 15 2.51 0.10 -8.40
N ARG A 16 1.91 1.12 -7.79
CA ARG A 16 0.67 0.99 -7.03
C ARG A 16 -0.49 1.41 -7.92
N LEU A 17 -1.35 0.47 -8.26
CA LEU A 17 -2.52 0.68 -9.10
C LEU A 17 -3.78 0.65 -8.23
N SER A 18 -4.42 1.79 -8.08
CA SER A 18 -5.74 1.88 -7.49
C SER A 18 -6.77 1.40 -8.51
N ILE A 19 -7.64 0.47 -8.15
CA ILE A 19 -8.67 -0.07 -9.06
C ILE A 19 -10.07 0.39 -8.70
N THR A 20 -10.23 1.02 -7.53
CA THR A 20 -11.48 1.60 -7.05
C THR A 20 -11.19 2.62 -5.96
N ASP A 21 -12.04 3.63 -5.80
CA ASP A 21 -11.98 4.56 -4.66
C ASP A 21 -12.95 4.12 -3.54
N VAL A 22 -13.86 3.18 -3.84
CA VAL A 22 -14.86 2.71 -2.89
C VAL A 22 -14.19 1.91 -1.78
N CYS A 23 -14.54 2.22 -0.53
CA CYS A 23 -14.13 1.46 0.65
C CYS A 23 -15.35 1.18 1.53
N ASN A 24 -15.37 0.00 2.09
CA ASN A 24 -16.42 -0.43 3.02
C ASN A 24 -16.04 -0.15 4.49
N PHE A 25 -14.85 0.41 4.79
CA PHE A 25 -14.43 0.83 6.13
C PHE A 25 -14.43 2.36 6.24
N LYS A 26 -14.41 2.86 7.50
CA LYS A 26 -14.43 4.29 7.86
C LYS A 26 -13.25 4.64 8.76
N CYS A 27 -12.04 4.26 8.36
CA CYS A 27 -10.86 4.50 9.18
C CYS A 27 -10.62 5.99 9.39
N GLY A 28 -10.49 6.40 10.66
CA GLY A 28 -10.43 7.81 11.05
C GLY A 28 -9.28 8.61 10.45
N TYR A 29 -8.19 7.95 10.05
CA TYR A 29 -7.05 8.59 9.39
C TYR A 29 -7.15 8.61 7.85
N CYS A 30 -8.14 7.92 7.25
CA CYS A 30 -8.24 7.73 5.79
C CYS A 30 -9.56 8.24 5.24
N LEU A 31 -10.68 7.69 5.69
CA LEU A 31 -12.05 8.00 5.24
C LEU A 31 -13.00 8.06 6.45
N PRO A 32 -12.86 9.06 7.34
CA PRO A 32 -13.63 9.13 8.59
C PRO A 32 -15.15 9.14 8.35
N ASP A 33 -15.59 9.77 7.29
CA ASP A 33 -17.00 9.85 6.89
C ASP A 33 -17.47 8.69 5.99
N GLY A 34 -16.58 7.73 5.69
CA GLY A 34 -16.80 6.70 4.69
C GLY A 34 -16.71 7.21 3.25
N PHE A 35 -16.84 6.29 2.30
CA PHE A 35 -16.78 6.66 0.88
C PHE A 35 -18.00 7.51 0.50
N LYS A 36 -17.74 8.64 -0.15
CA LYS A 36 -18.73 9.52 -0.76
C LYS A 36 -18.48 9.63 -2.26
N ILE A 37 -19.52 9.55 -3.06
CA ILE A 37 -19.42 9.74 -4.50
C ILE A 37 -19.10 11.22 -4.76
N ASP A 38 -17.96 11.47 -5.42
CA ASP A 38 -17.67 12.79 -5.95
C ASP A 38 -18.53 13.03 -7.22
N LYS A 39 -19.56 13.85 -7.08
CA LYS A 39 -20.48 14.17 -8.18
C LYS A 39 -19.83 15.10 -9.22
N SER A 40 -18.70 15.73 -8.93
CA SER A 40 -17.97 16.59 -9.86
C SER A 40 -17.06 15.80 -10.80
N ASP A 41 -16.65 14.58 -10.43
CA ASP A 41 -15.84 13.70 -11.27
C ASP A 41 -16.70 12.62 -11.93
N HIS A 42 -17.07 12.82 -13.17
CA HIS A 42 -17.91 11.91 -13.97
C HIS A 42 -17.13 10.73 -14.57
N ARG A 43 -15.80 10.66 -14.40
CA ARG A 43 -14.98 9.55 -14.91
C ARG A 43 -15.29 8.27 -14.17
N THR A 44 -15.50 7.19 -14.90
CA THR A 44 -15.62 5.84 -14.33
C THR A 44 -14.26 5.29 -13.91
N PHE A 45 -14.22 4.24 -13.10
CA PHE A 45 -12.99 3.50 -12.84
C PHE A 45 -12.46 2.83 -14.11
N LEU A 46 -11.14 2.61 -14.16
CA LEU A 46 -10.51 1.90 -15.27
C LEU A 46 -11.17 0.54 -15.48
N SER A 47 -11.52 0.23 -16.71
CA SER A 47 -12.07 -1.07 -17.11
C SER A 47 -10.98 -2.16 -17.08
N LEU A 48 -11.40 -3.42 -17.16
CA LEU A 48 -10.47 -4.54 -17.27
C LEU A 48 -9.55 -4.41 -18.50
N GLU A 49 -10.10 -3.99 -19.65
CA GLU A 49 -9.32 -3.83 -20.88
C GLU A 49 -8.32 -2.66 -20.80
N GLU A 50 -8.72 -1.54 -20.18
CA GLU A 50 -7.79 -0.44 -19.90
C GLU A 50 -6.65 -0.88 -19.00
N ILE A 51 -6.93 -1.70 -17.97
CA ILE A 51 -5.93 -2.24 -17.03
C ILE A 51 -4.99 -3.23 -17.76
N LYS A 52 -5.48 -4.06 -18.68
CA LYS A 52 -4.64 -4.94 -19.49
C LYS A 52 -3.63 -4.16 -20.33
N ARG A 53 -4.09 -3.14 -21.06
CA ARG A 53 -3.23 -2.27 -21.88
C ARG A 53 -2.21 -1.52 -21.04
N LEU A 54 -2.65 -0.99 -19.90
CA LEU A 54 -1.78 -0.35 -18.94
C LEU A 54 -0.69 -1.30 -18.43
N ALA A 55 -1.05 -2.52 -18.01
CA ALA A 55 -0.10 -3.51 -17.52
C ALA A 55 0.93 -3.92 -18.59
N LYS A 56 0.51 -4.03 -19.86
CA LYS A 56 1.41 -4.27 -21.00
C LYS A 56 2.44 -3.15 -21.11
N GLY A 57 2.01 -1.89 -21.24
CA GLY A 57 2.93 -0.75 -21.38
C GLY A 57 3.87 -0.60 -20.19
N LEU A 58 3.40 -0.83 -18.95
CA LEU A 58 4.22 -0.82 -17.75
C LEU A 58 5.26 -1.96 -17.74
N SER A 59 4.86 -3.16 -18.20
CA SER A 59 5.77 -4.30 -18.32
C SER A 59 6.92 -4.01 -19.28
N GLU A 60 6.63 -3.40 -20.43
CA GLU A 60 7.62 -2.99 -21.43
C GLU A 60 8.57 -1.89 -20.91
N LEU A 61 8.11 -1.05 -19.99
CA LEU A 61 8.95 -0.07 -19.27
C LEU A 61 9.82 -0.68 -18.15
N GLY A 62 9.77 -2.00 -17.94
CA GLY A 62 10.55 -2.69 -16.92
C GLY A 62 9.90 -2.72 -15.54
N VAL A 63 8.60 -2.43 -15.45
CA VAL A 63 7.84 -2.66 -14.22
C VAL A 63 7.72 -4.17 -13.99
N SER A 64 8.23 -4.63 -12.86
CA SER A 64 8.18 -6.05 -12.48
C SER A 64 7.18 -6.35 -11.35
N LYS A 65 6.64 -5.30 -10.71
CA LYS A 65 5.72 -5.45 -9.60
C LYS A 65 4.54 -4.49 -9.71
N ILE A 66 3.33 -5.05 -9.62
CA ILE A 66 2.10 -4.27 -9.46
C ILE A 66 1.45 -4.60 -8.13
N ARG A 67 1.07 -3.54 -7.38
CA ARG A 67 0.24 -3.67 -6.19
C ARG A 67 -1.14 -3.11 -6.48
N LEU A 68 -2.12 -3.98 -6.46
CA LEU A 68 -3.52 -3.58 -6.48
C LEU A 68 -3.92 -2.99 -5.14
N THR A 69 -4.61 -1.87 -5.20
CA THR A 69 -5.06 -1.11 -4.03
C THR A 69 -6.29 -0.28 -4.41
N GLY A 70 -6.61 0.72 -3.61
CA GLY A 70 -7.73 1.63 -3.82
C GLY A 70 -8.31 2.06 -2.49
N GLY A 71 -9.63 2.19 -2.41
CA GLY A 71 -10.35 2.07 -1.16
C GLY A 71 -10.20 0.63 -0.66
N GLU A 72 -11.10 -0.26 -1.05
CA GLU A 72 -10.94 -1.70 -0.82
C GLU A 72 -11.05 -2.46 -2.16
N PRO A 73 -9.94 -2.97 -2.71
CA PRO A 73 -9.93 -3.56 -4.04
C PRO A 73 -10.76 -4.85 -4.15
N THR A 74 -10.94 -5.61 -3.07
CA THR A 74 -11.67 -6.89 -3.08
C THR A 74 -13.18 -6.74 -3.22
N ILE A 75 -13.74 -5.55 -3.05
CA ILE A 75 -15.17 -5.31 -3.28
C ILE A 75 -15.49 -5.07 -4.77
N ARG A 76 -14.49 -4.86 -5.59
CA ARG A 76 -14.67 -4.71 -7.02
C ARG A 76 -14.99 -6.07 -7.66
N LYS A 77 -16.10 -6.14 -8.40
CA LYS A 77 -16.68 -7.41 -8.91
C LYS A 77 -15.72 -8.18 -9.83
N ASP A 78 -14.95 -7.50 -10.66
CA ASP A 78 -13.99 -8.07 -11.61
C ASP A 78 -12.56 -8.17 -11.05
N PHE A 79 -12.39 -8.09 -9.71
CA PHE A 79 -11.08 -8.12 -9.05
C PHE A 79 -10.20 -9.29 -9.48
N TYR A 80 -10.73 -10.51 -9.50
CA TYR A 80 -9.95 -11.71 -9.88
C TYR A 80 -9.56 -11.72 -11.36
N ALA A 81 -10.44 -11.22 -12.23
CA ALA A 81 -10.14 -11.06 -13.64
C ALA A 81 -8.99 -10.05 -13.85
N ILE A 82 -8.95 -8.95 -13.06
CA ILE A 82 -7.85 -7.98 -13.08
C ILE A 82 -6.55 -8.63 -12.62
N VAL A 83 -6.55 -9.41 -11.53
CA VAL A 83 -5.34 -10.12 -11.07
C VAL A 83 -4.80 -11.02 -12.18
N LYS A 84 -5.66 -11.84 -12.77
CA LYS A 84 -5.30 -12.75 -13.87
C LYS A 84 -4.73 -12.01 -15.07
N ALA A 85 -5.41 -10.94 -15.51
CA ALA A 85 -4.97 -10.13 -16.63
C ALA A 85 -3.59 -9.50 -16.43
N ILE A 86 -3.25 -9.07 -15.20
CA ILE A 86 -1.92 -8.56 -14.89
C ILE A 86 -0.88 -9.68 -14.90
N LYS A 87 -1.21 -10.85 -14.37
CA LYS A 87 -0.32 -12.03 -14.32
C LYS A 87 0.01 -12.60 -15.71
N GLU A 88 -0.86 -12.39 -16.70
CA GLU A 88 -0.62 -12.79 -18.11
C GLU A 88 0.54 -12.02 -18.74
N ASN A 89 0.96 -10.88 -18.20
CA ASN A 89 2.12 -10.12 -18.67
C ASN A 89 3.42 -10.69 -18.10
N ALA A 90 4.24 -11.33 -18.94
CA ALA A 90 5.47 -12.02 -18.54
C ALA A 90 6.49 -11.15 -17.79
N GLY A 91 6.54 -9.83 -18.05
CA GLY A 91 7.41 -8.89 -17.33
C GLY A 91 6.95 -8.57 -15.91
N ILE A 92 5.67 -8.82 -15.55
CA ILE A 92 5.15 -8.58 -14.22
C ILE A 92 5.35 -9.82 -13.35
N SER A 93 6.50 -9.92 -12.71
CA SER A 93 6.86 -11.07 -11.88
C SER A 93 6.14 -11.13 -10.53
N LYS A 94 5.59 -9.98 -10.04
CA LYS A 94 4.87 -9.90 -8.77
C LYS A 94 3.60 -9.10 -8.85
N THR A 95 2.47 -9.75 -8.60
CA THR A 95 1.16 -9.10 -8.39
C THR A 95 0.75 -9.29 -6.93
N VAL A 96 0.60 -8.19 -6.22
CA VAL A 96 0.28 -8.19 -4.78
C VAL A 96 -0.91 -7.26 -4.50
N ILE A 97 -1.59 -7.47 -3.37
CA ILE A 97 -2.74 -6.66 -2.96
C ILE A 97 -2.49 -5.94 -1.63
N THR A 98 -3.12 -4.78 -1.45
CA THR A 98 -3.37 -4.20 -0.11
C THR A 98 -4.88 -4.20 0.12
N THR A 99 -5.33 -4.76 1.24
CA THR A 99 -6.74 -4.93 1.58
C THR A 99 -6.97 -4.68 3.08
N ASN A 100 -8.18 -4.28 3.44
CA ASN A 100 -8.60 -4.25 4.84
C ASN A 100 -8.98 -5.64 5.39
N GLY A 101 -8.95 -6.67 4.54
CA GLY A 101 -9.22 -8.05 4.91
C GLY A 101 -10.69 -8.38 5.15
N TYR A 102 -11.63 -7.49 4.84
CA TYR A 102 -13.05 -7.76 4.97
C TYR A 102 -13.45 -9.06 4.23
N LYS A 103 -14.08 -9.98 4.94
CA LYS A 103 -14.46 -11.33 4.43
C LYS A 103 -13.29 -12.18 3.91
N LEU A 104 -12.06 -11.92 4.34
CA LEU A 104 -10.88 -12.67 3.89
C LEU A 104 -11.04 -14.18 4.11
N ASN A 105 -11.68 -14.60 5.21
CA ASN A 105 -11.98 -16.01 5.50
C ASN A 105 -12.85 -16.69 4.43
N LYS A 106 -13.66 -15.92 3.68
CA LYS A 106 -14.55 -16.44 2.63
C LYS A 106 -13.85 -16.58 1.28
N PHE A 107 -12.92 -15.71 0.94
CA PHE A 107 -12.30 -15.68 -0.38
C PHE A 107 -10.78 -15.98 -0.38
N ALA A 108 -10.23 -16.49 0.73
CA ALA A 108 -8.81 -16.86 0.80
C ALA A 108 -8.39 -17.86 -0.28
N GLU A 109 -9.21 -18.87 -0.57
CA GLU A 109 -8.96 -19.87 -1.63
C GLU A 109 -8.89 -19.20 -3.00
N GLN A 110 -9.89 -18.40 -3.35
CA GLN A 110 -9.93 -17.68 -4.63
C GLN A 110 -8.74 -16.73 -4.80
N LEU A 111 -8.26 -16.10 -3.71
CA LEU A 111 -7.05 -15.28 -3.75
C LEU A 111 -5.81 -16.10 -4.12
N VAL A 112 -5.66 -17.28 -3.55
CA VAL A 112 -4.54 -18.19 -3.86
C VAL A 112 -4.66 -18.67 -5.31
N GLU A 113 -5.83 -19.13 -5.72
CA GLU A 113 -6.13 -19.61 -7.09
C GLU A 113 -5.94 -18.51 -8.16
N SER A 114 -6.16 -17.25 -7.82
CA SER A 114 -5.93 -16.14 -8.74
C SER A 114 -4.47 -15.91 -9.11
N GLY A 115 -3.54 -16.60 -8.41
CA GLY A 115 -2.10 -16.45 -8.65
C GLY A 115 -1.46 -15.22 -8.01
N LEU A 116 -2.09 -14.62 -6.99
CA LEU A 116 -1.49 -13.54 -6.21
C LEU A 116 -0.18 -13.97 -5.55
N ASP A 117 0.84 -13.14 -5.62
CA ASP A 117 2.16 -13.39 -5.04
C ASP A 117 2.31 -12.90 -3.59
N GLY A 118 1.36 -12.12 -3.09
CA GLY A 118 1.40 -11.63 -1.72
C GLY A 118 0.25 -10.71 -1.34
N ILE A 119 -0.01 -10.64 -0.06
CA ILE A 119 -1.08 -9.84 0.52
C ILE A 119 -0.56 -8.93 1.64
N ASN A 120 -0.98 -7.67 1.62
CA ASN A 120 -0.84 -6.77 2.77
C ASN A 120 -2.22 -6.53 3.35
N ILE A 121 -2.41 -6.87 4.61
CA ILE A 121 -3.67 -6.71 5.32
C ILE A 121 -3.54 -5.56 6.30
N SER A 122 -4.47 -4.63 6.28
CA SER A 122 -4.48 -3.48 7.20
C SER A 122 -5.19 -3.88 8.49
N ILE A 123 -4.42 -4.00 9.59
CA ILE A 123 -4.93 -4.30 10.94
C ILE A 123 -4.20 -3.40 11.92
N ASP A 124 -4.86 -2.35 12.38
CA ASP A 124 -4.23 -1.35 13.25
C ASP A 124 -4.11 -1.79 14.71
N SER A 125 -4.85 -2.81 15.15
CA SER A 125 -4.78 -3.36 16.51
C SER A 125 -5.32 -4.78 16.57
N LEU A 126 -4.72 -5.62 17.42
CA LEU A 126 -5.26 -6.92 17.84
C LEU A 126 -6.26 -6.82 19.01
N ASP A 127 -6.49 -5.62 19.52
CA ASP A 127 -7.56 -5.33 20.48
C ASP A 127 -8.84 -4.96 19.72
N LYS A 128 -9.93 -5.72 19.94
CA LYS A 128 -11.20 -5.52 19.23
C LYS A 128 -11.78 -4.12 19.39
N ASN A 129 -11.71 -3.58 20.61
CA ASN A 129 -12.27 -2.25 20.89
C ASN A 129 -11.46 -1.15 20.19
N LYS A 130 -10.12 -1.29 20.19
CA LYS A 130 -9.23 -0.37 19.48
C LYS A 130 -9.41 -0.49 17.97
N PHE A 131 -9.51 -1.72 17.44
CA PHE A 131 -9.76 -1.97 16.02
C PHE A 131 -11.10 -1.33 15.60
N HIS A 132 -12.17 -1.56 16.35
CA HIS A 132 -13.47 -0.94 16.09
C HIS A 132 -13.39 0.59 16.13
N LYS A 133 -12.73 1.16 17.16
CA LYS A 133 -12.56 2.62 17.30
C LYS A 133 -11.85 3.24 16.09
N ILE A 134 -10.86 2.55 15.51
CA ILE A 134 -10.09 3.06 14.38
C ILE A 134 -10.85 2.91 13.07
N THR A 135 -11.48 1.74 12.84
CA THR A 135 -12.03 1.33 11.53
C THR A 135 -13.53 1.56 11.39
N GLY A 136 -14.24 1.73 12.50
CA GLY A 136 -15.72 1.77 12.54
C GLY A 136 -16.36 0.39 12.33
N HIS A 137 -15.60 -0.72 12.44
CA HIS A 137 -16.10 -2.07 12.15
C HIS A 137 -15.64 -3.11 13.19
N ASP A 138 -16.51 -4.10 13.44
CA ASP A 138 -16.21 -5.22 14.35
C ASP A 138 -15.94 -6.51 13.54
N ARG A 139 -14.83 -6.52 12.81
CA ARG A 139 -14.45 -7.60 11.88
C ARG A 139 -13.09 -8.22 12.15
N LEU A 140 -12.44 -7.89 13.25
CA LEU A 140 -11.08 -8.33 13.53
C LEU A 140 -10.95 -9.86 13.50
N ASN A 141 -11.86 -10.59 14.15
CA ASN A 141 -11.78 -12.06 14.20
C ASN A 141 -11.91 -12.69 12.80
N GLU A 142 -12.87 -12.24 11.98
CA GLU A 142 -13.02 -12.73 10.60
C GLU A 142 -11.77 -12.51 9.75
N ILE A 143 -11.05 -11.41 10.00
CA ILE A 143 -9.79 -11.11 9.30
C ILE A 143 -8.67 -12.03 9.78
N LEU A 144 -8.57 -12.26 11.09
CA LEU A 144 -7.58 -13.18 11.66
C LEU A 144 -7.82 -14.63 11.23
N ASP A 145 -9.07 -15.09 11.22
CA ASP A 145 -9.47 -16.41 10.67
C ASP A 145 -9.07 -16.54 9.20
N GLY A 146 -9.22 -15.45 8.42
CA GLY A 146 -8.78 -15.40 7.03
C GLY A 146 -7.27 -15.51 6.86
N ILE A 147 -6.49 -14.90 7.75
CA ILE A 147 -5.02 -15.06 7.78
C ILE A 147 -4.63 -16.51 8.08
N GLU A 148 -5.26 -17.12 9.09
CA GLU A 148 -5.02 -18.53 9.42
C GLU A 148 -5.35 -19.44 8.22
N LYS A 149 -6.46 -19.18 7.53
CA LYS A 149 -6.84 -19.91 6.32
C LYS A 149 -5.80 -19.78 5.21
N LEU A 150 -5.28 -18.57 4.95
CA LEU A 150 -4.19 -18.34 4.00
C LEU A 150 -2.93 -19.14 4.38
N GLN A 151 -2.58 -19.18 5.67
CA GLN A 151 -1.43 -19.94 6.15
C GLN A 151 -1.63 -21.45 5.94
N LYS A 152 -2.83 -22.00 6.21
CA LYS A 152 -3.20 -23.40 5.94
C LYS A 152 -3.12 -23.74 4.45
N LEU A 153 -3.40 -22.77 3.57
CA LEU A 153 -3.24 -22.90 2.12
C LEU A 153 -1.77 -22.68 1.65
N ASN A 154 -0.81 -22.65 2.59
CA ASN A 154 0.61 -22.42 2.31
C ASN A 154 0.92 -21.08 1.60
N PHE A 155 0.07 -20.07 1.70
CA PHE A 155 0.34 -18.74 1.15
C PHE A 155 1.43 -18.03 1.96
N LYS A 156 2.59 -17.78 1.36
CA LYS A 156 3.83 -17.42 2.10
C LYS A 156 4.00 -15.91 2.36
N ASN A 157 3.50 -15.05 1.49
CA ASN A 157 3.81 -13.62 1.53
C ASN A 157 2.68 -12.81 2.18
N ILE A 158 2.43 -13.06 3.46
CA ILE A 158 1.42 -12.34 4.26
C ILE A 158 2.10 -11.23 5.04
N LYS A 159 1.62 -10.00 4.90
CA LYS A 159 2.08 -8.84 5.66
C LYS A 159 0.91 -8.14 6.31
N ILE A 160 1.09 -7.69 7.55
CA ILE A 160 0.14 -6.86 8.25
C ILE A 160 0.72 -5.46 8.35
N ASN A 161 -0.06 -4.46 7.99
CA ASN A 161 0.29 -3.06 8.17
C ASN A 161 -0.64 -2.42 9.19
N ALA A 162 -0.10 -1.61 10.10
CA ALA A 162 -0.84 -0.80 11.05
C ALA A 162 -0.35 0.64 11.01
N VAL A 163 -1.27 1.60 11.07
CA VAL A 163 -0.90 3.01 11.29
C VAL A 163 -0.64 3.20 12.78
N LEU A 164 0.51 3.76 13.13
CA LEU A 164 0.89 4.03 14.53
C LEU A 164 0.18 5.29 15.02
N LEU A 165 -0.65 5.15 16.05
CA LEU A 165 -1.54 6.20 16.56
C LEU A 165 -1.27 6.42 18.07
N LYS A 166 -0.90 7.65 18.43
CA LYS A 166 -0.65 8.09 19.82
C LYS A 166 -1.85 7.82 20.71
N GLY A 167 -1.61 7.15 21.84
CA GLY A 167 -2.64 6.87 22.85
C GLY A 167 -3.70 5.86 22.43
N ILE A 168 -3.56 5.23 21.24
CA ILE A 168 -4.47 4.18 20.77
C ILE A 168 -3.74 2.84 20.70
N ASN A 169 -2.72 2.69 19.83
CA ASN A 169 -2.02 1.44 19.58
C ASN A 169 -0.48 1.57 19.71
N SER A 170 -0.03 2.54 20.50
CA SER A 170 1.38 2.91 20.65
C SER A 170 1.96 2.63 22.04
N SER A 171 1.32 1.78 22.85
CA SER A 171 1.82 1.35 24.16
C SER A 171 2.65 0.07 24.04
N ASP A 172 3.55 -0.17 25.02
CA ASP A 172 4.31 -1.42 25.12
C ASP A 172 3.38 -2.65 25.09
N LYS A 173 2.23 -2.58 25.76
CA LYS A 173 1.21 -3.65 25.74
C LYS A 173 0.69 -3.94 24.32
N ASP A 174 0.57 -2.92 23.46
CA ASP A 174 0.17 -3.11 22.06
C ASP A 174 1.30 -3.74 21.25
N PHE A 175 2.54 -3.35 21.52
CA PHE A 175 3.73 -3.90 20.87
C PHE A 175 3.96 -5.37 21.28
N ASP A 176 3.77 -5.71 22.55
CA ASP A 176 3.85 -7.08 23.06
C ASP A 176 2.79 -7.99 22.45
N ARG A 177 1.55 -7.49 22.25
CA ARG A 177 0.50 -8.26 21.55
C ARG A 177 0.92 -8.64 20.15
N TRP A 178 1.50 -7.70 19.37
CA TRP A 178 2.02 -8.00 18.04
C TRP A 178 3.23 -8.93 18.10
N SER A 179 4.13 -8.77 19.06
CA SER A 179 5.26 -9.67 19.27
C SER A 179 4.78 -11.10 19.51
N ASN A 180 3.83 -11.29 20.41
CA ASN A 180 3.25 -12.61 20.69
C ASN A 180 2.57 -13.20 19.45
N TYR A 181 1.87 -12.39 18.66
CA TYR A 181 1.22 -12.84 17.45
C TYR A 181 2.22 -13.34 16.39
N ILE A 182 3.26 -12.56 16.08
CA ILE A 182 4.25 -12.94 15.06
C ILE A 182 5.24 -13.99 15.54
N LYS A 183 5.35 -14.24 16.85
CA LYS A 183 6.16 -15.33 17.40
C LYS A 183 5.66 -16.68 16.89
N SER A 184 4.33 -16.86 16.84
CA SER A 184 3.69 -18.12 16.42
C SER A 184 3.24 -18.13 14.96
N ASN A 185 3.09 -16.96 14.33
CA ASN A 185 2.56 -16.82 12.98
C ASN A 185 3.63 -16.33 12.01
N GLN A 186 3.75 -16.98 10.84
CA GLN A 186 4.67 -16.58 9.79
C GLN A 186 4.10 -15.41 8.99
N VAL A 187 4.05 -14.22 9.61
CA VAL A 187 3.59 -12.98 9.00
C VAL A 187 4.58 -11.84 9.30
N ASP A 188 4.80 -10.98 8.33
CA ASP A 188 5.56 -9.75 8.56
C ASP A 188 4.62 -8.65 9.04
N PHE A 189 4.88 -8.06 10.19
CA PHE A 189 4.12 -6.92 10.69
C PHE A 189 4.86 -5.60 10.47
N ARG A 190 4.13 -4.52 10.14
CA ARG A 190 4.72 -3.19 9.95
C ARG A 190 3.89 -2.10 10.59
N TYR A 191 4.53 -1.28 11.41
CA TYR A 191 3.99 0.03 11.73
C TYR A 191 4.35 1.06 10.66
N ILE A 192 3.36 1.87 10.32
CA ILE A 192 3.48 3.04 9.44
C ILE A 192 3.22 4.27 10.30
N GLU A 193 4.19 5.16 10.41
CA GLU A 193 4.02 6.44 11.09
C GLU A 193 2.91 7.23 10.39
N LEU A 194 1.96 7.77 11.16
CA LEU A 194 0.82 8.51 10.62
C LEU A 194 1.30 9.67 9.75
N MET A 195 0.78 9.78 8.54
CA MET A 195 1.11 10.83 7.60
C MET A 195 0.04 11.92 7.60
N GLN A 196 0.47 13.18 7.56
CA GLN A 196 -0.43 14.30 7.32
C GLN A 196 -0.92 14.27 5.86
N THR A 197 -2.20 14.51 5.66
CA THR A 197 -2.85 14.74 4.35
C THR A 197 -3.55 16.10 4.35
N GLY A 198 -4.12 16.49 3.21
CA GLY A 198 -4.75 17.81 3.09
C GLY A 198 -5.93 18.03 4.03
N ASP A 199 -6.66 16.98 4.37
CA ASP A 199 -7.90 17.04 5.16
C ASP A 199 -7.81 16.39 6.56
N ASN A 200 -6.64 15.87 6.97
CA ASN A 200 -6.51 15.18 8.26
C ASN A 200 -5.70 15.93 9.33
N LEU A 201 -5.48 17.22 9.19
CA LEU A 201 -4.56 18.00 10.05
C LEU A 201 -4.88 17.86 11.56
N ASP A 202 -6.14 17.97 11.96
CA ASP A 202 -6.53 17.88 13.37
C ASP A 202 -6.37 16.44 13.90
N TYR A 203 -6.70 15.45 13.09
CA TYR A 203 -6.44 14.05 13.40
C TYR A 203 -4.94 13.79 13.54
N PHE A 204 -4.13 14.33 12.64
CA PHE A 204 -2.68 14.24 12.67
C PHE A 204 -2.10 14.86 13.94
N LYS A 205 -2.45 16.11 14.27
CA LYS A 205 -2.00 16.77 15.50
C LYS A 205 -2.32 15.98 16.76
N LYS A 206 -3.49 15.34 16.80
CA LYS A 206 -3.98 14.59 17.94
C LYS A 206 -3.31 13.22 18.10
N TYR A 207 -3.09 12.52 17.00
CA TYR A 207 -2.72 11.11 17.01
C TYR A 207 -1.34 10.78 16.44
N HIS A 208 -0.64 11.77 15.88
CA HIS A 208 0.73 11.52 15.41
C HIS A 208 1.67 11.23 16.58
N ILE A 209 2.52 10.25 16.39
CA ILE A 209 3.65 9.91 17.25
C ILE A 209 4.76 9.37 16.36
N SER A 210 6.00 9.79 16.66
CA SER A 210 7.16 9.27 15.93
C SER A 210 7.28 7.76 16.10
N SER A 211 7.58 7.08 15.02
CA SER A 211 7.88 5.64 15.01
C SER A 211 9.11 5.26 15.85
N LYS A 212 9.85 6.27 16.37
CA LYS A 212 10.95 6.06 17.31
C LYS A 212 10.52 5.27 18.54
N VAL A 213 9.30 5.50 19.07
CA VAL A 213 8.79 4.75 20.23
C VAL A 213 8.77 3.24 19.99
N PHE A 214 8.42 2.80 18.79
CA PHE A 214 8.44 1.39 18.42
C PHE A 214 9.87 0.90 18.13
N THR A 215 10.71 1.75 17.54
CA THR A 215 12.14 1.43 17.36
C THR A 215 12.82 1.17 18.70
N ASP A 216 12.60 2.03 19.69
CA ASP A 216 13.18 1.90 21.03
C ASP A 216 12.69 0.61 21.73
N PHE A 217 11.40 0.27 21.58
CA PHE A 217 10.86 -1.01 22.05
C PHE A 217 11.56 -2.21 21.39
N LEU A 218 11.77 -2.18 20.05
CA LEU A 218 12.42 -3.28 19.34
C LEU A 218 13.87 -3.47 19.81
N ILE A 219 14.62 -2.39 19.96
CA ILE A 219 16.01 -2.44 20.44
C ILE A 219 16.08 -3.01 21.86
N LYS A 220 15.21 -2.53 22.75
CA LYS A 220 15.12 -3.03 24.15
C LYS A 220 14.82 -4.53 24.21
N ASN A 221 14.09 -5.06 23.23
CA ASN A 221 13.69 -6.47 23.16
C ASN A 221 14.57 -7.29 22.19
N ASN A 222 15.83 -6.89 21.97
CA ASN A 222 16.83 -7.63 21.20
C ASN A 222 16.46 -7.91 19.73
N TRP A 223 15.64 -7.03 19.11
CA TRP A 223 15.41 -7.09 17.68
C TRP A 223 16.56 -6.46 16.92
N ILE A 224 17.04 -7.15 15.89
CA ILE A 224 18.21 -6.77 15.10
C ILE A 224 17.74 -6.22 13.75
N ILE A 225 18.31 -5.10 13.33
CA ILE A 225 18.08 -4.51 12.01
C ILE A 225 18.53 -5.48 10.91
N GLN A 226 17.62 -5.78 9.98
CA GLN A 226 17.94 -6.57 8.79
C GLN A 226 18.43 -5.65 7.68
N THR A 227 19.67 -5.84 7.24
CA THR A 227 20.16 -5.18 6.04
C THR A 227 19.42 -5.70 4.82
N LEU A 228 18.79 -4.80 4.07
CA LEU A 228 18.02 -5.12 2.87
C LEU A 228 18.84 -4.76 1.63
N GLY A 229 18.61 -5.50 0.54
CA GLY A 229 19.21 -5.20 -0.77
C GLY A 229 18.76 -3.82 -1.31
N LYS A 230 19.48 -3.32 -2.32
CA LYS A 230 19.27 -1.98 -2.91
C LYS A 230 17.85 -1.73 -3.46
N ASP A 231 17.12 -2.79 -3.80
CA ASP A 231 15.75 -2.72 -4.33
C ASP A 231 14.66 -2.83 -3.27
N ALA A 232 15.05 -2.86 -2.00
CA ALA A 232 14.11 -2.86 -0.88
C ALA A 232 13.36 -1.52 -0.81
N GLY A 233 12.07 -1.60 -0.48
CA GLY A 233 11.26 -0.40 -0.22
C GLY A 233 11.72 0.31 1.07
N PRO A 234 11.09 1.44 1.43
CA PRO A 234 11.52 2.31 2.54
C PRO A 234 11.23 1.72 3.95
N SER A 235 10.85 0.48 4.07
CA SER A 235 10.66 -0.17 5.37
C SER A 235 12.02 -0.58 5.95
N LYS A 236 12.31 -0.15 7.17
CA LYS A 236 13.38 -0.73 7.98
C LYS A 236 12.83 -2.00 8.62
N ASN A 237 13.44 -3.14 8.36
CA ASN A 237 12.98 -4.41 8.91
C ASN A 237 13.87 -4.85 10.07
N TYR A 238 13.24 -5.53 11.03
CA TYR A 238 13.87 -6.07 12.23
C TYR A 238 13.55 -7.55 12.35
N ILE A 239 14.54 -8.34 12.70
CA ILE A 239 14.43 -9.78 12.89
C ILE A 239 14.86 -10.17 14.31
N ASN A 240 14.26 -11.24 14.81
CA ASN A 240 14.69 -11.92 16.02
C ASN A 240 14.55 -13.43 15.78
N PRO A 241 15.59 -14.25 15.99
CA PRO A 241 15.58 -15.69 15.69
C PRO A 241 14.48 -16.50 16.41
N GLU A 242 13.99 -15.99 17.55
CA GLU A 242 12.91 -16.63 18.31
C GLU A 242 11.52 -16.47 17.68
N PHE A 243 11.40 -15.67 16.61
CA PHE A 243 10.12 -15.29 16.01
C PHE A 243 10.01 -15.80 14.57
N LYS A 244 8.84 -16.31 14.21
CA LYS A 244 8.56 -16.75 12.84
C LYS A 244 8.39 -15.58 11.88
N GLY A 245 7.86 -14.47 12.36
CA GLY A 245 7.63 -13.25 11.59
C GLY A 245 8.70 -12.18 11.81
N LYS A 246 8.52 -11.05 11.14
CA LYS A 246 9.42 -9.88 11.22
C LYS A 246 8.64 -8.64 11.56
N PHE A 247 9.32 -7.70 12.21
CA PHE A 247 8.82 -6.35 12.32
C PHE A 247 9.37 -5.44 11.23
N GLY A 248 8.59 -4.43 10.86
CA GLY A 248 9.00 -3.38 9.95
C GLY A 248 8.52 -2.01 10.42
N ILE A 249 9.22 -0.98 10.00
CA ILE A 249 8.87 0.41 10.27
C ILE A 249 8.91 1.19 8.97
N ILE A 250 7.84 1.92 8.67
CA ILE A 250 7.77 2.89 7.59
C ILE A 250 7.65 4.26 8.25
N ALA A 251 8.75 5.03 8.23
CA ALA A 251 8.90 6.32 8.87
C ALA A 251 9.02 7.45 7.82
N PRO A 252 7.90 7.99 7.30
CA PRO A 252 7.93 8.97 6.21
C PRO A 252 8.64 10.28 6.58
N TYR A 253 8.70 10.62 7.85
CA TYR A 253 9.40 11.83 8.33
C TYR A 253 10.91 11.63 8.57
N SER A 254 11.45 10.43 8.28
CA SER A 254 12.90 10.21 8.38
C SER A 254 13.64 10.83 7.20
N LYS A 255 14.82 11.42 7.47
CA LYS A 255 15.65 12.19 6.53
C LYS A 255 15.89 11.49 5.17
N ASP A 256 16.06 10.18 5.17
CA ASP A 256 16.43 9.43 3.96
C ASP A 256 15.28 8.64 3.33
N PHE A 257 14.05 8.86 3.78
CA PHE A 257 12.88 8.09 3.36
C PHE A 257 12.67 8.09 1.84
N CYS A 258 12.88 9.23 1.20
CA CYS A 258 12.67 9.39 -0.24
C CYS A 258 13.83 8.91 -1.10
N LYS A 259 15.04 8.72 -0.55
CA LYS A 259 16.21 8.23 -1.29
C LYS A 259 16.01 6.81 -1.83
N SER A 260 15.31 5.95 -1.09
CA SER A 260 14.96 4.57 -1.48
C SER A 260 13.58 4.44 -2.13
N CYS A 261 12.97 5.54 -2.57
CA CYS A 261 11.67 5.50 -3.20
C CYS A 261 11.73 4.83 -4.57
N ASN A 262 11.02 3.72 -4.72
CA ASN A 262 10.96 2.91 -5.94
C ASN A 262 9.54 2.78 -6.51
N ARG A 263 8.61 3.70 -6.17
CA ARG A 263 7.19 3.57 -6.46
C ARG A 263 6.64 4.74 -7.25
N LEU A 264 5.82 4.41 -8.25
CA LEU A 264 4.85 5.32 -8.85
C LEU A 264 3.44 4.85 -8.51
N ARG A 265 2.45 5.70 -8.71
CA ARG A 265 1.04 5.40 -8.44
C ARG A 265 0.19 5.74 -9.65
N ILE A 266 -0.87 4.95 -9.84
CA ILE A 266 -1.90 5.22 -10.84
C ILE A 266 -3.23 5.13 -10.10
N THR A 267 -4.06 6.17 -10.24
CA THR A 267 -5.38 6.22 -9.62
C THR A 267 -6.36 5.31 -10.34
N SER A 268 -7.47 5.01 -9.71
CA SER A 268 -8.57 4.22 -10.28
C SER A 268 -9.18 4.84 -11.54
N ARG A 269 -8.93 6.13 -11.79
CA ARG A 269 -9.42 6.90 -12.94
C ARG A 269 -8.36 7.16 -14.00
N GLY A 270 -7.14 6.60 -13.83
CA GLY A 270 -6.07 6.67 -14.82
C GLY A 270 -5.19 7.92 -14.71
N ASP A 271 -5.02 8.48 -13.51
CA ASP A 271 -4.07 9.56 -13.30
C ASP A 271 -2.74 9.01 -12.76
N LEU A 272 -1.65 9.27 -13.46
CA LEU A 272 -0.29 8.97 -13.00
C LEU A 272 0.12 9.95 -11.89
N ARG A 273 0.50 9.44 -10.73
CA ARG A 273 1.03 10.20 -9.60
C ARG A 273 2.49 9.80 -9.34
N LEU A 274 3.40 10.75 -9.45
CA LEU A 274 4.84 10.53 -9.23
C LEU A 274 5.18 10.36 -7.74
N CYS A 275 4.38 10.95 -6.86
CA CYS A 275 4.51 10.86 -5.40
C CYS A 275 3.13 10.78 -4.75
N LEU A 276 3.06 10.22 -3.54
CA LEU A 276 1.83 10.25 -2.73
C LEU A 276 1.43 11.69 -2.40
N PHE A 277 2.39 12.54 -2.11
CA PHE A 277 2.24 13.94 -1.74
C PHE A 277 2.58 14.91 -2.89
N GLY A 278 2.43 14.44 -4.14
CA GLY A 278 2.67 15.29 -5.31
C GLY A 278 1.52 16.26 -5.58
N ASN A 279 1.86 17.44 -6.15
CA ASN A 279 0.89 18.48 -6.50
C ASN A 279 0.26 18.28 -7.89
N THR A 280 0.63 17.20 -8.60
CA THR A 280 0.15 16.93 -9.95
C THR A 280 -0.25 15.48 -10.12
N GLY A 281 -1.36 15.25 -10.79
CA GLY A 281 -1.74 13.99 -11.39
C GLY A 281 -1.89 14.21 -12.88
N ILE A 282 -1.33 13.32 -13.70
CA ILE A 282 -1.39 13.42 -15.16
C ILE A 282 -2.26 12.31 -15.66
N ASN A 283 -3.35 12.68 -16.33
CA ASN A 283 -4.25 11.71 -16.90
C ASN A 283 -3.57 10.97 -18.05
N ILE A 284 -3.44 9.65 -17.91
CA ILE A 284 -2.88 8.75 -18.94
C ILE A 284 -3.96 7.88 -19.59
N ARG A 285 -5.22 8.04 -19.18
CA ARG A 285 -6.31 7.15 -19.59
C ARG A 285 -6.57 7.18 -21.10
N HIS A 286 -6.39 8.34 -21.74
CA HIS A 286 -6.54 8.50 -23.19
C HIS A 286 -5.54 7.67 -24.00
N LEU A 287 -4.43 7.22 -23.39
CA LEU A 287 -3.38 6.41 -24.02
C LEU A 287 -3.51 4.91 -23.74
N ILE A 288 -4.62 4.47 -23.16
CA ILE A 288 -4.93 3.05 -22.92
C ILE A 288 -6.29 2.64 -23.49
N GLN A 289 -6.79 3.39 -24.47
CA GLN A 289 -8.07 3.11 -25.12
C GLN A 289 -7.91 2.09 -26.26
N ARG A 290 -6.75 2.05 -26.92
CA ARG A 290 -6.43 1.17 -28.03
C ARG A 290 -5.09 0.50 -27.84
N ASP A 291 -4.89 -0.65 -28.48
CA ASP A 291 -3.67 -1.47 -28.32
C ASP A 291 -2.43 -0.85 -28.99
N ASP A 292 -2.65 0.03 -29.99
CA ASP A 292 -1.60 0.75 -30.73
C ASP A 292 -1.01 1.95 -29.98
N GLN A 293 -1.56 2.32 -28.82
CA GLN A 293 -1.12 3.49 -28.02
C GLN A 293 0.01 3.20 -27.02
N THR A 294 0.56 1.98 -27.03
CA THR A 294 1.55 1.54 -26.02
C THR A 294 2.81 2.42 -26.04
N GLU A 295 3.33 2.80 -27.21
CA GLU A 295 4.54 3.64 -27.31
C GLU A 295 4.29 5.05 -26.77
N GLU A 296 3.15 5.67 -27.14
CA GLU A 296 2.77 7.00 -26.65
C GLU A 296 2.61 7.01 -25.12
N LEU A 297 2.04 5.95 -24.54
CA LEU A 297 1.92 5.78 -23.09
C LEU A 297 3.31 5.72 -22.43
N LYS A 298 4.22 4.94 -22.97
CA LYS A 298 5.58 4.80 -22.46
C LYS A 298 6.33 6.12 -22.50
N ASP A 299 6.28 6.82 -23.60
CA ASP A 299 6.93 8.12 -23.81
C ASP A 299 6.39 9.17 -22.80
N LEU A 300 5.07 9.22 -22.61
CA LEU A 300 4.47 10.13 -21.64
C LEU A 300 4.96 9.83 -20.23
N ILE A 301 4.97 8.55 -19.81
CA ILE A 301 5.42 8.16 -18.47
C ILE A 301 6.89 8.54 -18.25
N LEU A 302 7.77 8.26 -19.21
CA LEU A 302 9.19 8.61 -19.15
C LEU A 302 9.40 10.13 -19.08
N LYS A 303 8.69 10.90 -19.90
CA LYS A 303 8.73 12.37 -19.87
C LYS A 303 8.31 12.91 -18.51
N GLN A 304 7.24 12.38 -17.93
CA GLN A 304 6.71 12.82 -16.65
C GLN A 304 7.65 12.50 -15.48
N LEU A 305 8.39 11.40 -15.57
CA LEU A 305 9.31 10.99 -14.52
C LEU A 305 10.41 12.04 -14.23
N ASN A 306 10.77 12.87 -15.22
CA ASN A 306 11.71 13.98 -15.05
C ASN A 306 11.22 15.06 -14.07
N PHE A 307 9.91 15.16 -13.84
CA PHE A 307 9.30 16.11 -12.91
C PHE A 307 9.18 15.56 -11.48
N LYS A 308 9.60 14.31 -11.25
CA LYS A 308 9.56 13.74 -9.91
C LYS A 308 10.51 14.49 -8.98
N LYS A 309 9.97 15.00 -7.85
CA LYS A 309 10.75 15.70 -6.83
C LYS A 309 11.71 14.73 -6.10
N GLU A 310 12.80 15.26 -5.56
CA GLU A 310 13.76 14.51 -4.74
C GLU A 310 13.08 13.97 -3.47
N SER A 311 12.34 14.82 -2.76
CA SER A 311 11.59 14.48 -1.56
C SER A 311 10.12 14.86 -1.67
N HIS A 312 9.31 14.35 -0.75
CA HIS A 312 7.89 14.73 -0.59
C HIS A 312 7.70 15.97 0.27
N TYR A 313 8.72 16.39 1.03
CA TYR A 313 8.72 17.57 1.90
C TYR A 313 7.59 17.63 2.96
N LEU A 314 7.12 16.45 3.42
CA LEU A 314 6.14 16.37 4.51
C LEU A 314 6.62 17.01 5.80
N GLU A 315 7.92 16.96 6.06
CA GLU A 315 8.56 17.63 7.20
C GLU A 315 8.42 19.15 7.15
N LEU A 316 8.14 19.72 5.97
CA LEU A 316 7.85 21.13 5.75
C LEU A 316 6.35 21.43 5.66
N GLY A 317 5.49 20.41 5.88
CA GLY A 317 4.04 20.53 5.80
C GLY A 317 3.47 20.43 4.38
N GLU A 318 4.28 20.05 3.37
CA GLU A 318 3.79 19.85 2.00
C GLU A 318 2.99 18.55 1.89
N THR A 319 1.67 18.60 1.92
CA THR A 319 0.78 17.44 1.78
C THR A 319 0.35 17.15 0.33
N GLY A 320 0.64 18.07 -0.59
CA GLY A 320 0.24 17.98 -1.99
C GLY A 320 -1.29 17.96 -2.19
N LEU A 321 -1.73 17.31 -3.27
CA LEU A 321 -3.15 17.14 -3.62
C LEU A 321 -3.81 15.94 -2.93
N THR A 322 -3.14 15.29 -1.99
CA THR A 322 -3.69 14.10 -1.34
C THR A 322 -4.55 14.51 -0.16
N ASN A 323 -5.85 14.64 -0.40
CA ASN A 323 -6.83 14.90 0.66
C ASN A 323 -7.01 13.66 1.53
N ASN A 324 -7.22 12.50 0.92
CA ASN A 324 -7.30 11.23 1.63
C ASN A 324 -6.51 10.12 0.92
N LEU A 325 -6.26 9.03 1.63
CA LEU A 325 -5.39 7.96 1.14
C LEU A 325 -6.11 6.93 0.25
N SER A 326 -7.45 6.92 0.20
CA SER A 326 -8.21 5.92 -0.54
C SER A 326 -8.06 6.03 -2.06
N VAL A 327 -7.94 7.25 -2.58
CA VAL A 327 -7.81 7.51 -4.03
C VAL A 327 -6.47 7.02 -4.59
N THR A 328 -5.42 7.08 -3.79
CA THR A 328 -4.05 6.75 -4.20
C THR A 328 -3.54 5.45 -3.64
N GLY A 329 -4.37 4.77 -2.86
CA GLY A 329 -4.03 3.53 -2.19
C GLY A 329 -2.90 3.72 -1.19
N GLY A 330 -3.19 4.28 -0.04
CA GLY A 330 -2.27 4.63 1.04
C GLY A 330 -1.24 3.61 1.46
#